data_b3cbd45f30c1393d7873b88a26747994
#
_entry.id   b3cbd45f30c1393d7873b88a26747994
#
_cell.length_a   1.000
_cell.length_b   1.000
_cell.length_c   1.000
_cell.angle_alpha   90.00
_cell.angle_beta   90.00
_cell.angle_gamma   90.00
#
_symmetry.space_group_name_H-M   'P 1'
#
loop_
_entity.id
_entity.type
_entity.pdbx_description
1 polymer ?
#
loop_
_entity_poly.entity_id
_entity_poly.type
_entity_poly.pdbx_seq_one_letter_code
_entity_poly.pdbx_strand_id
1 'polypeptide(L)'
;MNNNTNKTDYRYVNDLRRLAYSQGKLIEQKKFLILLGIAAIFLILVAVVVEQYISLGSEQTFILVAAAMVGGYMALNIGANDVANNMGPAVGGKVISVGTAVVIAAICESSGALLAGGDVVSTVSTVSYTHLTLPTMEL
;
A
#
# COMPACT_ATOMS: atom_id res chain seq x y z
N MET A 1 -39.03 33.45 -32.02
CA MET A 1 -37.79 32.75 -32.29
C MET A 1 -37.14 32.43 -30.93
N ASN A 2 -37.06 31.39 -30.58
CA ASN A 2 -36.84 30.01 -30.43
C ASN A 2 -36.29 29.71 -29.00
N ASN A 3 -37.23 29.79 -27.99
CA ASN A 3 -36.86 29.50 -26.59
C ASN A 3 -36.83 27.97 -26.29
N ASN A 4 -37.27 27.14 -27.23
CA ASN A 4 -37.37 25.68 -27.05
C ASN A 4 -36.07 24.93 -27.38
N THR A 5 -35.28 25.39 -28.33
CA THR A 5 -33.99 24.78 -28.70
C THR A 5 -32.98 24.91 -27.56
N ASN A 6 -32.93 26.06 -26.90
CA ASN A 6 -32.01 26.28 -25.78
C ASN A 6 -32.27 25.35 -24.57
N LYS A 7 -33.55 25.10 -24.28
CA LYS A 7 -33.95 24.23 -23.13
C LYS A 7 -33.67 22.75 -23.37
N THR A 8 -33.71 22.32 -24.63
CA THR A 8 -33.38 20.93 -25.01
C THR A 8 -31.89 20.69 -24.96
N ASP A 9 -31.08 21.67 -25.41
CA ASP A 9 -29.61 21.59 -25.34
C ASP A 9 -29.09 21.53 -23.90
N TYR A 10 -29.64 22.33 -22.99
CA TYR A 10 -29.25 22.28 -21.58
C TYR A 10 -29.60 20.93 -20.90
N ARG A 11 -30.72 20.32 -21.23
CA ARG A 11 -31.09 19.02 -20.74
C ARG A 11 -30.13 17.94 -21.23
N TYR A 12 -29.85 17.94 -22.52
CA TYR A 12 -28.93 16.99 -23.14
C TYR A 12 -27.51 17.08 -22.55
N VAL A 13 -26.97 18.29 -22.37
CA VAL A 13 -25.66 18.52 -21.73
C VAL A 13 -25.65 18.04 -20.28
N ASN A 14 -26.72 18.28 -19.53
CA ASN A 14 -26.82 17.81 -18.15
C ASN A 14 -26.91 16.28 -18.05
N ASP A 15 -27.62 15.63 -18.96
CA ASP A 15 -27.70 14.16 -19.00
C ASP A 15 -26.36 13.55 -19.39
N LEU A 16 -25.63 14.13 -20.33
CA LEU A 16 -24.26 13.72 -20.67
C LEU A 16 -23.30 13.88 -19.48
N ARG A 17 -23.39 14.99 -18.73
CA ARG A 17 -22.58 15.19 -17.51
C ARG A 17 -22.88 14.16 -16.44
N ARG A 18 -24.16 13.82 -16.22
CA ARG A 18 -24.58 12.80 -15.26
C ARG A 18 -24.05 11.42 -15.66
N LEU A 19 -24.14 11.06 -16.93
CA LEU A 19 -23.60 9.82 -17.47
C LEU A 19 -22.09 9.75 -17.35
N ALA A 20 -21.37 10.80 -17.70
CA ALA A 20 -19.92 10.88 -17.55
C ALA A 20 -19.48 10.75 -16.07
N TYR A 21 -20.19 11.40 -15.15
CA TYR A 21 -19.93 11.30 -13.72
C TYR A 21 -20.19 9.89 -13.17
N SER A 22 -21.31 9.27 -13.57
CA SER A 22 -21.61 7.90 -13.14
C SER A 22 -20.62 6.88 -13.69
N GLN A 23 -20.20 7.03 -14.93
CA GLN A 23 -19.16 6.19 -15.56
C GLN A 23 -17.80 6.36 -14.86
N GLY A 24 -17.40 7.61 -14.55
CA GLY A 24 -16.18 7.89 -13.80
C GLY A 24 -16.18 7.19 -12.43
N LYS A 25 -17.29 7.29 -11.70
CA LYS A 25 -17.44 6.64 -10.38
C LYS A 25 -17.36 5.11 -10.45
N LEU A 26 -17.94 4.50 -11.49
CA LEU A 26 -17.85 3.05 -11.68
C LEU A 26 -16.43 2.58 -12.01
N ILE A 27 -15.67 3.38 -12.78
CA ILE A 27 -14.27 3.09 -13.11
C ILE A 27 -13.40 3.19 -11.85
N GLU A 28 -13.61 4.20 -11.01
CA GLU A 28 -12.90 4.34 -9.74
C GLU A 28 -13.20 3.18 -8.77
N GLN A 29 -14.46 2.77 -8.65
CA GLN A 29 -14.83 1.62 -7.83
C GLN A 29 -14.18 0.33 -8.31
N LYS A 30 -14.15 0.08 -9.62
CA LYS A 30 -13.48 -1.09 -10.19
C LYS A 30 -11.98 -1.08 -9.92
N LYS A 31 -11.32 0.06 -10.08
CA LYS A 31 -9.89 0.21 -9.75
C LYS A 31 -9.63 -0.09 -8.27
N PHE A 32 -10.45 0.46 -7.38
CA PHE A 32 -10.34 0.20 -5.95
C PHE A 32 -10.49 -1.29 -5.61
N LEU A 33 -11.47 -1.98 -6.18
CA LEU A 33 -11.66 -3.41 -5.96
C LEU A 33 -10.51 -4.26 -6.49
N ILE A 34 -9.93 -3.89 -7.64
CA ILE A 34 -8.75 -4.56 -8.19
C ILE A 34 -7.55 -4.39 -7.25
N LEU A 35 -7.30 -3.16 -6.78
CA LEU A 35 -6.20 -2.88 -5.84
C LEU A 35 -6.39 -3.63 -4.51
N LEU A 36 -7.61 -3.65 -3.99
CA LEU A 36 -7.95 -4.41 -2.79
C LEU A 36 -7.72 -5.91 -2.99
N GLY A 37 -8.09 -6.45 -4.16
CA GLY A 37 -7.83 -7.83 -4.53
C GLY A 37 -6.35 -8.17 -4.59
N ILE A 38 -5.53 -7.30 -5.18
CA ILE A 38 -4.06 -7.46 -5.24
C ILE A 38 -3.46 -7.44 -3.83
N ALA A 39 -3.89 -6.51 -2.97
CA ALA A 39 -3.44 -6.44 -1.59
C ALA A 39 -3.84 -7.71 -0.79
N ALA A 40 -5.06 -8.21 -0.97
CA ALA A 40 -5.50 -9.44 -0.34
C ALA A 40 -4.68 -10.66 -0.79
N ILE A 41 -4.42 -10.80 -2.09
CA ILE A 41 -3.56 -11.85 -2.63
C ILE A 41 -2.15 -11.78 -2.04
N PHE A 42 -1.58 -10.59 -1.93
CA PHE A 42 -0.27 -10.39 -1.32
C PHE A 42 -0.25 -10.86 0.14
N LEU A 43 -1.25 -10.49 0.95
CA LEU A 43 -1.33 -10.91 2.36
C LEU A 43 -1.52 -12.43 2.50
N ILE A 44 -2.33 -13.05 1.63
CA ILE A 44 -2.49 -14.51 1.59
C ILE A 44 -1.15 -15.18 1.24
N LEU A 45 -0.43 -14.64 0.27
CA LEU A 45 0.88 -15.16 -0.12
C LEU A 45 1.88 -15.08 1.03
N VAL A 46 1.92 -13.96 1.75
CA VAL A 46 2.75 -13.81 2.96
C VAL A 46 2.40 -14.89 4.00
N ALA A 47 1.12 -15.10 4.28
CA ALA A 47 0.67 -16.12 5.23
C ALA A 47 1.11 -17.52 4.80
N VAL A 48 0.91 -17.88 3.53
CA VAL A 48 1.30 -19.20 2.98
C VAL A 48 2.82 -19.40 3.04
N VAL A 49 3.60 -18.39 2.69
CA VAL A 49 5.06 -18.46 2.74
C VAL A 49 5.53 -18.72 4.20
N VAL A 50 5.00 -17.97 5.15
CA VAL A 50 5.36 -18.13 6.56
C VAL A 50 4.99 -19.53 7.06
N GLU A 51 3.79 -20.00 6.77
CA GLU A 51 3.34 -21.35 7.17
C GLU A 51 4.21 -22.45 6.55
N GLN A 52 4.61 -22.31 5.29
CA GLN A 52 5.38 -23.30 4.56
C GLN A 52 6.84 -23.39 5.02
N TYR A 53 7.47 -22.27 5.36
CA TYR A 53 8.90 -22.20 5.66
C TYR A 53 9.23 -22.23 7.16
N ILE A 54 8.25 -22.01 8.04
CA ILE A 54 8.48 -21.91 9.47
C ILE A 54 7.60 -22.94 10.18
N SER A 55 8.17 -24.13 10.40
CA SER A 55 7.54 -25.22 11.14
C SER A 55 7.77 -25.02 12.65
N LEU A 56 6.93 -24.24 13.28
CA LEU A 56 6.82 -24.11 14.74
C LEU A 56 5.59 -24.90 15.22
N GLY A 57 5.48 -25.15 16.54
CA GLY A 57 4.25 -25.74 17.10
C GLY A 57 3.00 -24.92 16.72
N SER A 58 1.84 -25.55 16.64
CA SER A 58 0.62 -24.98 16.05
C SER A 58 0.23 -23.58 16.60
N GLU A 59 0.38 -23.35 17.91
CA GLU A 59 0.06 -22.05 18.52
C GLU A 59 1.06 -20.95 18.12
N GLN A 60 2.35 -21.30 18.09
CA GLN A 60 3.42 -20.37 17.71
C GLN A 60 3.35 -20.01 16.23
N THR A 61 3.01 -20.96 15.37
CA THR A 61 2.81 -20.73 13.93
C THR A 61 1.65 -19.77 13.69
N PHE A 62 0.54 -19.91 14.41
CA PHE A 62 -0.60 -19.01 14.29
C PHE A 62 -0.22 -17.55 14.64
N ILE A 63 0.49 -17.34 15.75
CA ILE A 63 0.94 -16.02 16.18
C ILE A 63 1.89 -15.41 15.14
N LEU A 64 2.80 -16.22 14.60
CA LEU A 64 3.76 -15.77 13.60
C LEU A 64 3.09 -15.40 12.28
N VAL A 65 2.14 -16.19 11.80
CA VAL A 65 1.34 -15.88 10.60
C VAL A 65 0.55 -14.58 10.80
N ALA A 66 -0.09 -14.42 11.96
CA ALA A 66 -0.82 -13.19 12.27
C ALA A 66 0.12 -11.96 12.30
N ALA A 67 1.28 -12.08 12.92
CA ALA A 67 2.29 -11.02 12.95
C ALA A 67 2.82 -10.70 11.55
N ALA A 68 3.08 -11.70 10.72
CA ALA A 68 3.52 -11.53 9.35
C ALA A 68 2.46 -10.84 8.47
N MET A 69 1.18 -11.16 8.65
CA MET A 69 0.08 -10.48 7.94
C MET A 69 -0.03 -9.00 8.34
N VAL A 70 0.09 -8.70 9.63
CA VAL A 70 0.11 -7.30 10.12
C VAL A 70 1.34 -6.57 9.57
N GLY A 71 2.52 -7.18 9.60
CA GLY A 71 3.74 -6.65 9.03
C GLY A 71 3.62 -6.41 7.50
N GLY A 72 3.04 -7.35 6.77
CA GLY A 72 2.75 -7.21 5.34
C GLY A 72 1.78 -6.08 5.03
N TYR A 73 0.73 -5.92 5.84
CA TYR A 73 -0.18 -4.78 5.73
C TYR A 73 0.53 -3.44 5.98
N MET A 74 1.37 -3.38 7.02
CA MET A 74 2.17 -2.18 7.29
C MET A 74 3.14 -1.88 6.15
N ALA A 75 3.81 -2.90 5.59
CA ALA A 75 4.71 -2.74 4.45
C ALA A 75 3.99 -2.15 3.22
N LEU A 76 2.77 -2.58 2.92
CA LEU A 76 1.97 -2.00 1.83
C LEU A 76 1.67 -0.51 2.06
N ASN A 77 1.32 -0.13 3.29
CA ASN A 77 1.02 1.27 3.62
C ASN A 77 2.27 2.14 3.60
N ILE A 78 3.37 1.67 4.19
CA ILE A 78 4.63 2.41 4.23
C ILE A 78 5.20 2.57 2.82
N GLY A 79 5.24 1.49 2.02
CA GLY A 79 5.75 1.55 0.65
C GLY A 79 4.97 2.53 -0.23
N ALA A 80 3.64 2.56 -0.12
CA ALA A 80 2.82 3.53 -0.86
C ALA A 80 3.11 4.98 -0.43
N ASN A 81 3.31 5.21 0.88
CA ASN A 81 3.62 6.52 1.43
C ASN A 81 5.03 6.99 1.02
N ASP A 82 6.02 6.10 1.07
CA ASP A 82 7.41 6.41 0.72
C ASP A 82 7.55 6.72 -0.77
N VAL A 83 6.88 5.98 -1.65
CA VAL A 83 6.82 6.30 -3.08
C VAL A 83 6.21 7.69 -3.29
N ALA A 84 5.11 8.00 -2.61
CA ALA A 84 4.45 9.29 -2.75
C ALA A 84 5.35 10.45 -2.27
N ASN A 85 6.03 10.29 -1.14
CA ASN A 85 6.88 11.32 -0.54
C ASN A 85 8.19 11.52 -1.33
N ASN A 86 8.86 10.43 -1.70
CA ASN A 86 10.18 10.49 -2.33
C ASN A 86 10.10 10.80 -3.82
N MET A 87 9.10 10.27 -4.51
CA MET A 87 8.94 10.42 -5.97
C MET A 87 7.92 11.49 -6.36
N GLY A 88 7.06 11.92 -5.42
CA GLY A 88 6.03 12.95 -5.65
C GLY A 88 6.55 14.22 -6.30
N PRO A 89 7.62 14.86 -5.81
CA PRO A 89 8.19 16.06 -6.42
C PRO A 89 8.65 15.87 -7.86
N ALA A 90 9.29 14.74 -8.20
CA ALA A 90 9.76 14.44 -9.54
C ALA A 90 8.60 14.18 -10.53
N VAL A 91 7.55 13.50 -10.07
CA VAL A 91 6.33 13.26 -10.84
C VAL A 91 5.53 14.55 -11.00
N GLY A 92 5.36 15.33 -9.93
CA GLY A 92 4.68 16.63 -9.95
C GLY A 92 5.38 17.65 -10.84
N GLY A 93 6.70 17.66 -10.85
CA GLY A 93 7.54 18.44 -11.75
C GLY A 93 7.58 17.92 -13.20
N LYS A 94 6.85 16.83 -13.50
CA LYS A 94 6.80 16.18 -14.84
C LYS A 94 8.17 15.73 -15.37
N VAL A 95 9.12 15.45 -14.47
CA VAL A 95 10.45 14.94 -14.83
C VAL A 95 10.36 13.45 -15.19
N ILE A 96 9.55 12.70 -14.45
CA ILE A 96 9.31 11.27 -14.67
C ILE A 96 7.81 10.95 -14.64
N SER A 97 7.42 9.84 -15.28
CA SER A 97 6.04 9.34 -15.19
C SER A 97 5.80 8.61 -13.86
N VAL A 98 4.53 8.53 -13.42
CA VAL A 98 4.15 7.75 -12.23
C VAL A 98 4.62 6.30 -12.32
N GLY A 99 4.47 5.66 -13.50
CA GLY A 99 4.91 4.28 -13.70
C GLY A 99 6.42 4.12 -13.51
N THR A 100 7.22 5.04 -14.07
CA THR A 100 8.68 5.04 -13.90
C THR A 100 9.07 5.26 -12.43
N ALA A 101 8.38 6.16 -11.73
CA ALA A 101 8.61 6.43 -10.31
C ALA A 101 8.38 5.17 -9.46
N VAL A 102 7.28 4.46 -9.68
CA VAL A 102 6.96 3.21 -8.96
C VAL A 102 8.00 2.12 -9.20
N VAL A 103 8.46 1.95 -10.46
CA VAL A 103 9.49 0.95 -10.78
C VAL A 103 10.82 1.28 -10.10
N ILE A 104 11.27 2.54 -10.16
CA ILE A 104 12.50 2.97 -9.48
C ILE A 104 12.39 2.75 -7.97
N ALA A 105 11.29 3.19 -7.35
CA ALA A 105 11.06 3.00 -5.93
C ALA A 105 11.08 1.52 -5.54
N ALA A 106 10.38 0.67 -6.28
CA ALA A 106 10.35 -0.78 -6.01
C ALA A 106 11.74 -1.42 -6.04
N ILE A 107 12.59 -1.04 -7.02
CA ILE A 107 13.97 -1.54 -7.11
C ILE A 107 14.79 -1.04 -5.92
N CYS A 108 14.73 0.25 -5.60
CA CYS A 108 15.52 0.85 -4.52
C CYS A 108 15.10 0.28 -3.15
N GLU A 109 13.81 0.19 -2.87
CA GLU A 109 13.27 -0.34 -1.61
C GLU A 109 13.61 -1.82 -1.43
N SER A 110 13.44 -2.64 -2.48
CA SER A 110 13.81 -4.05 -2.43
C SER A 110 15.30 -4.24 -2.21
N SER A 111 16.13 -3.46 -2.90
CA SER A 111 17.58 -3.51 -2.73
C SER A 111 18.00 -3.07 -1.31
N GLY A 112 17.40 -2.00 -0.79
CA GLY A 112 17.64 -1.53 0.57
C GLY A 112 17.27 -2.58 1.62
N ALA A 113 16.11 -3.21 1.48
CA ALA A 113 15.66 -4.28 2.36
C ALA A 113 16.60 -5.50 2.36
N LEU A 114 17.10 -5.90 1.19
CA LEU A 114 18.03 -7.02 1.06
C LEU A 114 19.43 -6.72 1.62
N LEU A 115 19.93 -5.49 1.42
CA LEU A 115 21.29 -5.12 1.79
C LEU A 115 21.41 -4.70 3.27
N ALA A 116 20.42 -3.97 3.79
CA ALA A 116 20.48 -3.35 5.11
C ALA A 116 19.36 -3.79 6.06
N GLY A 117 18.35 -4.50 5.59
CA GLY A 117 17.17 -4.85 6.41
C GLY A 117 17.51 -5.70 7.62
N GLY A 118 18.47 -6.61 7.52
CA GLY A 118 18.92 -7.44 8.63
C GLY A 118 19.54 -6.63 9.78
N ASP A 119 20.38 -5.66 9.47
CA ASP A 119 21.04 -4.79 10.45
C ASP A 119 20.02 -3.87 11.15
N VAL A 120 19.05 -3.34 10.39
CA VAL A 120 17.97 -2.52 10.94
C VAL A 120 17.10 -3.33 11.91
N VAL A 121 16.69 -4.53 11.53
CA VAL A 121 15.88 -5.41 12.40
C VAL A 121 16.64 -5.76 13.67
N SER A 122 17.93 -6.10 13.56
CA SER A 122 18.79 -6.38 14.71
C SER A 122 18.89 -5.21 15.66
N THR A 123 19.12 -4.01 15.13
CA THR A 123 19.22 -2.77 15.93
C THR A 123 17.90 -2.47 16.66
N VAL A 124 16.78 -2.50 15.96
CA VAL A 124 15.46 -2.21 16.54
C VAL A 124 15.09 -3.21 17.62
N SER A 125 15.33 -4.51 17.39
CA SER A 125 15.03 -5.55 18.37
C SER A 125 15.90 -5.37 19.65
N THR A 126 17.19 -5.10 19.51
CA THR A 126 18.09 -4.89 20.63
C THR A 126 17.68 -3.68 21.47
N VAL A 127 17.38 -2.54 20.85
CA VAL A 127 16.92 -1.34 21.54
C VAL A 127 15.61 -1.59 22.30
N SER A 128 14.68 -2.32 21.71
CA SER A 128 13.41 -2.64 22.37
C SER A 128 13.59 -3.50 23.62
N TYR A 129 14.50 -4.48 23.58
CA TYR A 129 14.78 -5.32 24.76
C TYR A 129 15.46 -4.54 25.89
N THR A 130 16.41 -3.66 25.60
CA THR A 130 17.09 -2.86 26.62
C THR A 130 16.15 -1.92 27.34
N HIS A 131 15.18 -1.33 26.69
CA HIS A 131 14.20 -0.45 27.32
C HIS A 131 13.15 -1.19 28.17
N LEU A 132 12.87 -2.45 27.87
CA LEU A 132 11.91 -3.26 28.64
C LEU A 132 12.52 -3.92 29.89
N THR A 133 13.84 -4.10 29.94
CA THR A 133 14.51 -4.80 31.05
C THR A 133 15.18 -3.88 32.11
N LEU A 134 15.32 -2.61 31.82
CA LEU A 134 15.97 -1.65 32.72
C LEU A 134 15.19 -1.21 33.98
N PRO A 135 13.85 -1.23 34.05
CA PRO A 135 13.14 -0.77 35.25
C PRO A 135 13.11 -1.76 36.43
N THR A 136 13.55 -2.99 36.27
CA THR A 136 13.38 -4.05 37.28
C THR A 136 14.66 -4.40 38.04
N MET A 137 15.76 -3.72 37.82
CA MET A 137 17.04 -4.04 38.48
C MET A 137 17.49 -3.02 39.56
N GLU A 138 16.65 -2.07 39.94
CA GLU A 138 16.93 -1.19 41.10
C GLU A 138 15.80 -1.27 42.12
N LEU A 139 15.78 -2.33 42.93
CA LEU A 139 15.29 -2.35 44.30
C LEU A 139 16.08 -3.38 45.08
#